data_b102732c638c328b064d024c3637cd58
#
_entry.id   b102732c638c328b064d024c3637cd58
#
_cell.length_a   1.000
_cell.length_b   1.000
_cell.length_c   1.000
_cell.angle_alpha   90.00
_cell.angle_beta   90.00
_cell.angle_gamma   90.00
#
_symmetry.space_group_name_H-M   'P 1'
#
loop_
_entity.id
_entity.type
_entity.pdbx_description
1 polymer ?
#
loop_
_entity_poly.entity_id
_entity_poly.type
_entity_poly.pdbx_seq_one_letter_code
_entity_poly.pdbx_strand_id
1 'polypeptide(L)'
;MSGVVLYSPEEARRNTFSVTKFHTLLGAALHTPDYDGPADFVINRTNDPAVARRFESQGVRVFNPAAFCALANDKDACYRFMAAKGVEILPIDQTEPPMVVKPKDGHGGQGVRLIRSGEPVPPQDGNLVYQAVADTPGQDLRVWLLGGEIYAACLRRSATDFRSNYCLGGSAAVYPLTPAERAQVSNIAALVQADY
;
A
#
# COMPACT_ATOMS: atom_id res chain seq x y z
N MET A 1 18.36 -18.04 -14.33
CA MET A 1 17.13 -17.24 -14.11
C MET A 1 17.59 -15.81 -13.89
N SER A 2 17.17 -14.89 -14.75
CA SER A 2 17.61 -13.49 -14.73
C SER A 2 16.46 -12.63 -14.15
N GLY A 3 16.58 -12.24 -12.90
CA GLY A 3 15.62 -11.38 -12.22
C GLY A 3 15.93 -9.91 -12.44
N VAL A 4 14.90 -9.07 -12.50
CA VAL A 4 15.00 -7.62 -12.57
C VAL A 4 14.23 -6.97 -11.43
N VAL A 5 14.82 -5.98 -10.77
CA VAL A 5 14.11 -5.11 -9.83
C VAL A 5 14.06 -3.70 -10.37
N LEU A 6 12.86 -3.11 -10.41
CA LEU A 6 12.62 -1.79 -10.98
C LEU A 6 12.35 -0.76 -9.88
N TYR A 7 13.20 0.26 -9.83
CA TYR A 7 13.07 1.41 -8.95
C TYR A 7 13.34 2.71 -9.71
N SER A 8 12.69 3.79 -9.32
CA SER A 8 13.21 5.10 -9.68
C SER A 8 14.59 5.32 -9.03
N PRO A 9 15.47 6.16 -9.61
CA PRO A 9 16.79 6.41 -9.01
C PRO A 9 16.73 6.95 -7.57
N GLU A 10 15.71 7.73 -7.25
CA GLU A 10 15.48 8.26 -5.91
C GLU A 10 15.07 7.16 -4.93
N GLU A 11 14.08 6.34 -5.29
CA GLU A 11 13.62 5.25 -4.45
C GLU A 11 14.67 4.15 -4.29
N ALA A 12 15.50 3.88 -5.30
CA ALA A 12 16.63 2.96 -5.18
C ALA A 12 17.61 3.41 -4.10
N ARG A 13 17.92 4.71 -4.05
CA ARG A 13 18.80 5.28 -3.00
C ARG A 13 18.19 5.16 -1.61
N ARG A 14 16.87 5.38 -1.46
CA ARG A 14 16.16 5.24 -0.18
C ARG A 14 16.07 3.79 0.28
N ASN A 15 16.01 2.85 -0.67
CA ASN A 15 15.78 1.43 -0.42
C ASN A 15 17.03 0.57 -0.65
N THR A 16 18.23 1.11 -0.46
CA THR A 16 19.51 0.44 -0.72
C THR A 16 19.59 -0.96 -0.10
N PHE A 17 19.09 -1.12 1.14
CA PHE A 17 19.04 -2.42 1.80
C PHE A 17 18.23 -3.44 0.99
N SER A 18 17.03 -3.08 0.54
CA SER A 18 16.17 -3.97 -0.24
C SER A 18 16.79 -4.29 -1.60
N VAL A 19 17.34 -3.28 -2.29
CA VAL A 19 18.05 -3.46 -3.57
C VAL A 19 19.20 -4.45 -3.41
N THR A 20 20.04 -4.28 -2.38
CA THR A 20 21.13 -5.21 -2.08
C THR A 20 20.61 -6.63 -1.83
N LYS A 21 19.52 -6.80 -1.06
CA LYS A 21 18.94 -8.11 -0.78
C LYS A 21 18.36 -8.77 -2.03
N PHE A 22 17.66 -8.04 -2.88
CA PHE A 22 17.17 -8.58 -4.16
C PHE A 22 18.31 -9.05 -5.05
N HIS A 23 19.40 -8.28 -5.10
CA HIS A 23 20.57 -8.68 -5.84
C HIS A 23 21.26 -9.91 -5.24
N THR A 24 21.55 -9.91 -3.93
CA THR A 24 22.37 -10.97 -3.30
C THR A 24 21.62 -12.28 -3.12
N LEU A 25 20.28 -12.24 -2.90
CA LEU A 25 19.48 -13.44 -2.63
C LEU A 25 18.80 -13.99 -3.88
N LEU A 26 18.46 -13.15 -4.85
CA LEU A 26 17.69 -13.54 -6.03
C LEU A 26 18.44 -13.35 -7.34
N GLY A 27 19.65 -12.78 -7.30
CA GLY A 27 20.40 -12.42 -8.51
C GLY A 27 19.72 -11.35 -9.35
N ALA A 28 18.75 -10.60 -8.78
CA ALA A 28 17.99 -9.59 -9.52
C ALA A 28 18.85 -8.35 -9.77
N ALA A 29 18.90 -7.91 -11.04
CA ALA A 29 19.60 -6.69 -11.43
C ALA A 29 18.69 -5.46 -11.23
N LEU A 30 19.28 -4.38 -10.68
CA LEU A 30 18.57 -3.10 -10.52
C LEU A 30 18.52 -2.38 -11.87
N HIS A 31 17.31 -1.97 -12.25
CA HIS A 31 17.05 -1.13 -13.41
C HIS A 31 16.06 -0.01 -13.11
N THR A 32 15.99 0.96 -13.98
CA THR A 32 15.01 2.04 -13.96
C THR A 32 13.66 1.56 -14.56
N PRO A 33 12.54 2.28 -14.32
CA PRO A 33 11.22 1.85 -14.78
C PRO A 33 11.05 1.76 -16.31
N ASP A 34 11.92 2.41 -17.07
CA ASP A 34 11.97 2.40 -18.54
C ASP A 34 12.70 1.18 -19.14
N TYR A 35 13.30 0.33 -18.30
CA TYR A 35 13.92 -0.91 -18.77
C TYR A 35 12.92 -1.80 -19.49
N ASP A 36 13.27 -2.24 -20.71
CA ASP A 36 12.46 -3.08 -21.59
C ASP A 36 13.18 -4.37 -22.06
N GLY A 37 14.36 -4.63 -21.47
CA GLY A 37 15.16 -5.82 -21.79
C GLY A 37 14.56 -7.13 -21.25
N PRO A 38 15.20 -8.27 -21.55
CA PRO A 38 14.72 -9.59 -21.17
C PRO A 38 14.77 -9.80 -19.64
N ALA A 39 13.76 -10.49 -19.10
CA ALA A 39 13.70 -10.91 -17.71
C ALA A 39 12.91 -12.21 -17.56
N ASP A 40 13.34 -13.11 -16.69
CA ASP A 40 12.56 -14.29 -16.31
C ASP A 40 11.47 -13.91 -15.28
N PHE A 41 11.73 -12.92 -14.46
CA PHE A 41 10.77 -12.31 -13.54
C PHE A 41 11.14 -10.85 -13.23
N VAL A 42 10.15 -10.07 -12.84
CA VAL A 42 10.30 -8.66 -12.45
C VAL A 42 9.74 -8.39 -11.05
N ILE A 43 10.53 -7.71 -10.22
CA ILE A 43 10.08 -7.14 -8.95
C ILE A 43 9.81 -5.66 -9.21
N ASN A 44 8.53 -5.30 -9.41
CA ASN A 44 8.14 -3.93 -9.66
C ASN A 44 8.00 -3.16 -8.33
N ARG A 45 8.89 -2.21 -8.11
CA ARG A 45 8.86 -1.31 -6.94
C ARG A 45 8.46 0.12 -7.30
N THR A 46 7.82 0.27 -8.47
CA THR A 46 7.21 1.55 -8.86
C THR A 46 5.74 1.57 -8.45
N ASN A 47 5.14 2.77 -8.43
CA ASN A 47 3.70 2.93 -8.19
C ASN A 47 2.90 2.87 -9.50
N ASP A 48 3.56 2.74 -10.65
CA ASP A 48 2.92 2.74 -11.96
C ASP A 48 2.56 1.30 -12.40
N PRO A 49 1.27 0.95 -12.46
CA PRO A 49 0.83 -0.35 -12.93
C PRO A 49 1.11 -0.59 -14.44
N ALA A 50 1.35 0.47 -15.23
CA ALA A 50 1.69 0.30 -16.64
C ALA A 50 3.06 -0.37 -16.81
N VAL A 51 3.99 -0.12 -15.90
CA VAL A 51 5.28 -0.82 -15.88
C VAL A 51 5.10 -2.33 -15.71
N ALA A 52 4.26 -2.75 -14.77
CA ALA A 52 3.95 -4.17 -14.59
C ALA A 52 3.25 -4.77 -15.82
N ARG A 53 2.23 -4.10 -16.36
CA ARG A 53 1.49 -4.58 -17.56
C ARG A 53 2.39 -4.81 -18.77
N ARG A 54 3.41 -3.96 -18.96
CA ARG A 54 4.36 -4.11 -20.07
C ARG A 54 5.08 -5.45 -20.04
N PHE A 55 5.54 -5.90 -18.87
CA PHE A 55 6.19 -7.20 -18.73
C PHE A 55 5.19 -8.36 -18.75
N GLU A 56 4.03 -8.20 -18.12
CA GLU A 56 2.97 -9.22 -18.15
C GLU A 56 2.50 -9.50 -19.59
N SER A 57 2.43 -8.47 -20.45
CA SER A 57 2.07 -8.64 -21.87
C SER A 57 3.10 -9.44 -22.67
N GLN A 58 4.32 -9.57 -22.15
CA GLN A 58 5.40 -10.39 -22.71
C GLN A 58 5.46 -11.79 -22.06
N GLY A 59 4.52 -12.12 -21.18
CA GLY A 59 4.49 -13.39 -20.45
C GLY A 59 5.45 -13.46 -19.28
N VAL A 60 6.03 -12.34 -18.85
CA VAL A 60 6.97 -12.27 -17.72
C VAL A 60 6.18 -12.13 -16.41
N ARG A 61 6.53 -12.95 -15.42
CA ARG A 61 5.95 -12.85 -14.07
C ARG A 61 6.39 -11.56 -13.38
N VAL A 62 5.44 -10.78 -12.91
CA VAL A 62 5.71 -9.53 -12.16
C VAL A 62 5.21 -9.65 -10.72
N PHE A 63 6.00 -9.21 -9.79
CA PHE A 63 5.70 -9.11 -8.35
C PHE A 63 5.66 -7.63 -7.94
N ASN A 64 4.51 -7.03 -7.49
CA ASN A 64 3.16 -7.60 -7.54
C ASN A 64 2.54 -7.41 -8.94
N PRO A 65 1.47 -8.17 -9.27
CA PRO A 65 0.78 -8.04 -10.56
C PRO A 65 0.24 -6.63 -10.80
N ALA A 66 0.11 -6.24 -12.07
CA ALA A 66 -0.37 -4.91 -12.47
C ALA A 66 -1.77 -4.60 -11.92
N ALA A 67 -2.66 -5.60 -11.88
CA ALA A 67 -4.01 -5.44 -11.33
C ALA A 67 -3.97 -5.09 -9.83
N PHE A 68 -3.12 -5.78 -9.06
CA PHE A 68 -2.90 -5.46 -7.65
C PHE A 68 -2.31 -4.06 -7.49
N CYS A 69 -1.26 -3.72 -8.26
CA CYS A 69 -0.64 -2.41 -8.18
C CYS A 69 -1.63 -1.27 -8.48
N ALA A 70 -2.48 -1.44 -9.50
CA ALA A 70 -3.50 -0.45 -9.84
C ALA A 70 -4.49 -0.25 -8.70
N LEU A 71 -4.96 -1.34 -8.07
CA LEU A 71 -5.89 -1.29 -6.95
C LEU A 71 -5.23 -0.70 -5.70
N ALA A 72 -4.04 -1.17 -5.33
CA ALA A 72 -3.37 -0.79 -4.10
C ALA A 72 -2.87 0.67 -4.09
N ASN A 73 -2.61 1.25 -5.27
CA ASN A 73 -2.13 2.62 -5.40
C ASN A 73 -3.25 3.66 -5.56
N ASP A 74 -4.51 3.24 -5.70
CA ASP A 74 -5.69 4.11 -5.69
C ASP A 74 -6.59 3.77 -4.49
N LYS A 75 -6.59 4.63 -3.48
CA LYS A 75 -7.36 4.41 -2.24
C LYS A 75 -8.86 4.38 -2.46
N ASP A 76 -9.39 5.21 -3.37
CA ASP A 76 -10.81 5.23 -3.68
C ASP A 76 -11.24 3.91 -4.34
N ALA A 77 -10.51 3.51 -5.39
CA ALA A 77 -10.73 2.24 -6.05
C ALA A 77 -10.61 1.05 -5.09
N CYS A 78 -9.59 1.07 -4.21
CA CYS A 78 -9.37 0.03 -3.21
C CYS A 78 -10.53 -0.07 -2.22
N TYR A 79 -11.00 1.04 -1.64
CA TYR A 79 -12.13 1.02 -0.70
C TYR A 79 -13.42 0.55 -1.35
N ARG A 80 -13.74 1.05 -2.55
CA ARG A 80 -14.94 0.62 -3.30
C ARG A 80 -14.88 -0.87 -3.65
N PHE A 81 -13.72 -1.36 -4.08
CA PHE A 81 -13.52 -2.78 -4.34
C PHE A 81 -13.74 -3.62 -3.08
N MET A 82 -13.14 -3.24 -1.95
CA MET A 82 -13.28 -3.95 -0.68
C MET A 82 -14.74 -3.97 -0.21
N ALA A 83 -15.42 -2.82 -0.25
CA ALA A 83 -16.83 -2.72 0.11
C ALA A 83 -17.71 -3.60 -0.79
N ALA A 84 -17.48 -3.61 -2.10
CA ALA A 84 -18.20 -4.45 -3.05
C ALA A 84 -17.98 -5.95 -2.83
N LYS A 85 -16.88 -6.32 -2.17
CA LYS A 85 -16.57 -7.70 -1.76
C LYS A 85 -17.02 -8.05 -0.33
N GLY A 86 -17.76 -7.15 0.32
CA GLY A 86 -18.28 -7.35 1.68
C GLY A 86 -17.22 -7.20 2.78
N VAL A 87 -16.06 -6.64 2.47
CA VAL A 87 -15.07 -6.27 3.48
C VAL A 87 -15.50 -4.98 4.13
N GLU A 88 -15.58 -4.97 5.46
CA GLU A 88 -15.91 -3.78 6.23
C GLU A 88 -14.81 -2.72 6.05
N ILE A 89 -15.20 -1.51 5.69
CA ILE A 89 -14.33 -0.35 5.56
C ILE A 89 -14.88 0.82 6.37
N LEU A 90 -14.02 1.76 6.75
CA LEU A 90 -14.50 3.05 7.24
C LEU A 90 -15.27 3.77 6.12
N PRO A 91 -16.47 4.31 6.41
CA PRO A 91 -17.29 4.99 5.40
C PRO A 91 -16.50 6.05 4.63
N ILE A 92 -16.64 6.03 3.32
CA ILE A 92 -16.08 7.04 2.41
C ILE A 92 -17.18 8.00 1.92
N ASP A 93 -16.82 8.97 1.08
CA ASP A 93 -17.72 10.01 0.53
C ASP A 93 -18.36 10.89 1.61
N GLN A 94 -17.62 11.15 2.70
CA GLN A 94 -18.07 12.03 3.76
C GLN A 94 -18.22 13.47 3.23
N THR A 95 -19.30 14.14 3.61
CA THR A 95 -19.60 15.52 3.23
C THR A 95 -19.44 16.53 4.37
N GLU A 96 -19.48 16.02 5.62
CA GLU A 96 -19.43 16.85 6.83
C GLU A 96 -18.34 16.37 7.80
N PRO A 97 -17.59 17.30 8.40
CA PRO A 97 -16.62 16.97 9.46
C PRO A 97 -17.28 16.42 10.75
N PRO A 98 -16.57 15.61 11.56
CA PRO A 98 -15.16 15.32 11.41
C PRO A 98 -14.89 14.23 10.36
N MET A 99 -13.82 14.43 9.56
CA MET A 99 -13.43 13.49 8.53
C MET A 99 -11.91 13.49 8.30
N VAL A 100 -11.40 12.43 7.70
CA VAL A 100 -10.03 12.37 7.17
C VAL A 100 -10.07 12.57 5.66
N VAL A 101 -9.34 13.57 5.18
CA VAL A 101 -9.14 13.84 3.75
C VAL A 101 -7.74 13.43 3.34
N LYS A 102 -7.60 12.68 2.26
CA LYS A 102 -6.32 12.15 1.80
C LYS A 102 -6.25 12.00 0.29
N PRO A 103 -5.06 12.21 -0.34
CA PRO A 103 -4.87 11.96 -1.76
C PRO A 103 -5.14 10.47 -2.09
N LYS A 104 -5.76 10.21 -3.25
CA LYS A 104 -6.03 8.84 -3.73
C LYS A 104 -4.73 8.03 -3.86
N ASP A 105 -3.70 8.64 -4.42
CA ASP A 105 -2.40 8.05 -4.74
C ASP A 105 -1.29 8.34 -3.71
N GLY A 106 -1.60 9.09 -2.63
CA GLY A 106 -0.62 9.50 -1.62
C GLY A 106 -0.06 8.33 -0.79
N HIS A 107 1.20 8.44 -0.38
CA HIS A 107 1.93 7.43 0.40
C HIS A 107 2.51 8.03 1.69
N GLY A 108 2.81 7.17 2.67
CA GLY A 108 3.52 7.56 3.89
C GLY A 108 2.80 8.57 4.79
N GLY A 109 1.49 8.78 4.59
CA GLY A 109 0.72 9.78 5.34
C GLY A 109 0.86 11.22 4.80
N GLN A 110 1.52 11.40 3.66
CA GLN A 110 1.63 12.72 3.02
C GLN A 110 0.28 13.20 2.51
N GLY A 111 -0.03 14.48 2.72
CA GLY A 111 -1.29 15.09 2.29
C GLY A 111 -2.53 14.61 3.07
N VAL A 112 -2.38 13.73 4.06
CA VAL A 112 -3.48 13.26 4.90
C VAL A 112 -3.79 14.29 5.97
N ARG A 113 -5.06 14.75 6.02
CA ARG A 113 -5.52 15.79 6.95
C ARG A 113 -6.75 15.32 7.71
N LEU A 114 -6.82 15.65 8.99
CA LEU A 114 -8.03 15.56 9.79
C LEU A 114 -8.73 16.91 9.70
N ILE A 115 -9.95 16.92 9.20
CA ILE A 115 -10.83 18.09 9.18
C ILE A 115 -11.78 17.97 10.37
N ARG A 116 -11.71 18.95 11.29
CA ARG A 116 -12.53 18.97 12.50
C ARG A 116 -13.85 19.71 12.25
N SER A 117 -14.82 19.50 13.12
CA SER A 117 -16.07 20.25 13.09
C SER A 117 -15.82 21.77 13.07
N GLY A 118 -16.43 22.45 12.11
CA GLY A 118 -16.25 23.89 11.91
C GLY A 118 -15.07 24.27 11.00
N GLU A 119 -14.20 23.34 10.62
CA GLU A 119 -13.13 23.60 9.65
C GLU A 119 -13.66 23.50 8.21
N PRO A 120 -13.10 24.29 7.27
CA PRO A 120 -13.50 24.24 5.87
C PRO A 120 -13.10 22.92 5.23
N VAL A 121 -14.05 22.31 4.51
CA VAL A 121 -13.81 21.09 3.75
C VAL A 121 -13.19 21.46 2.40
N PRO A 122 -12.08 20.81 1.99
CA PRO A 122 -11.51 21.00 0.67
C PRO A 122 -12.50 20.67 -0.44
N PRO A 123 -12.42 21.31 -1.62
CA PRO A 123 -13.31 21.01 -2.74
C PRO A 123 -13.11 19.54 -3.22
N GLN A 124 -14.21 18.91 -3.60
CA GLN A 124 -14.24 17.57 -4.16
C GLN A 124 -13.80 17.61 -5.63
N ASP A 125 -12.50 17.58 -5.87
CA ASP A 125 -11.89 17.65 -7.22
C ASP A 125 -11.64 16.27 -7.87
N GLY A 126 -12.11 15.21 -7.23
CA GLY A 126 -11.91 13.84 -7.70
C GLY A 126 -10.53 13.21 -7.38
N ASN A 127 -9.59 13.98 -6.83
CA ASN A 127 -8.25 13.51 -6.46
C ASN A 127 -8.11 13.14 -4.99
N LEU A 128 -9.14 13.39 -4.20
CA LEU A 128 -9.17 13.19 -2.76
C LEU A 128 -10.19 12.13 -2.37
N VAL A 129 -9.90 11.43 -1.28
CA VAL A 129 -10.84 10.56 -0.56
C VAL A 129 -11.24 11.25 0.74
N TYR A 130 -12.53 11.29 1.01
CA TYR A 130 -13.16 11.82 2.21
C TYR A 130 -13.69 10.66 3.03
N GLN A 131 -13.07 10.35 4.15
CA GLN A 131 -13.35 9.15 4.92
C GLN A 131 -13.70 9.49 6.37
N ALA A 132 -14.60 8.72 6.96
CA ALA A 132 -14.90 8.82 8.38
C ALA A 132 -13.64 8.64 9.24
N VAL A 133 -13.61 9.30 10.39
CA VAL A 133 -12.55 9.13 11.38
C VAL A 133 -12.72 7.76 12.04
N ALA A 134 -11.63 7.03 12.23
CA ALA A 134 -11.65 5.77 12.96
C ALA A 134 -11.95 6.00 14.45
N ASP A 135 -12.59 5.04 15.11
CA ASP A 135 -12.88 5.08 16.55
C ASP A 135 -11.62 5.14 17.41
N THR A 136 -10.51 4.66 16.86
CA THR A 136 -9.20 4.63 17.54
C THR A 136 -8.16 5.36 16.68
N PRO A 137 -8.25 6.70 16.57
CA PRO A 137 -7.26 7.46 15.81
C PRO A 137 -5.86 7.32 16.42
N GLY A 138 -4.85 7.46 15.58
CA GLY A 138 -3.45 7.31 15.99
C GLY A 138 -2.98 5.87 16.16
N GLN A 139 -3.76 4.86 15.75
CA GLN A 139 -3.28 3.48 15.72
C GLN A 139 -3.77 2.72 14.51
N ASP A 140 -2.97 1.79 14.03
CA ASP A 140 -3.32 0.82 13.00
C ASP A 140 -2.56 -0.50 13.14
N LEU A 141 -3.09 -1.54 12.50
CA LEU A 141 -2.38 -2.81 12.29
C LEU A 141 -1.68 -2.76 10.93
N ARG A 142 -0.38 -3.05 10.93
CA ARG A 142 0.39 -3.32 9.73
C ARG A 142 0.68 -4.80 9.64
N VAL A 143 0.17 -5.44 8.60
CA VAL A 143 0.39 -6.87 8.34
C VAL A 143 1.23 -7.02 7.08
N TRP A 144 2.24 -7.87 7.16
CA TRP A 144 3.05 -8.27 6.01
C TRP A 144 2.65 -9.65 5.54
N LEU A 145 2.47 -9.75 4.23
CA LEU A 145 2.17 -10.99 3.54
C LEU A 145 3.38 -11.43 2.70
N LEU A 146 3.52 -12.72 2.53
CA LEU A 146 4.50 -13.31 1.62
C LEU A 146 3.88 -14.56 0.99
N GLY A 147 3.74 -14.58 -0.33
CA GLY A 147 3.07 -15.68 -1.04
C GLY A 147 1.61 -15.86 -0.61
N GLY A 148 0.92 -14.77 -0.26
CA GLY A 148 -0.45 -14.80 0.26
C GLY A 148 -0.59 -15.16 1.73
N GLU A 149 0.49 -15.59 2.40
CA GLU A 149 0.51 -15.99 3.80
C GLU A 149 0.91 -14.84 4.73
N ILE A 150 0.36 -14.83 5.95
CA ILE A 150 0.70 -13.83 6.96
C ILE A 150 2.08 -14.14 7.54
N TYR A 151 3.05 -13.28 7.23
CA TYR A 151 4.42 -13.39 7.69
C TYR A 151 4.63 -12.70 9.05
N ALA A 152 4.14 -11.46 9.21
CA ALA A 152 4.29 -10.68 10.43
C ALA A 152 3.17 -9.66 10.58
N ALA A 153 2.92 -9.24 11.82
CA ALA A 153 2.03 -8.12 12.11
C ALA A 153 2.62 -7.23 13.21
N CYS A 154 2.38 -5.93 13.10
CA CYS A 154 2.67 -4.99 14.17
C CYS A 154 1.52 -4.01 14.38
N LEU A 155 1.34 -3.60 15.63
CA LEU A 155 0.48 -2.50 16.01
C LEU A 155 1.33 -1.22 16.01
N ARG A 156 0.93 -0.24 15.19
CA ARG A 156 1.56 1.08 15.18
C ARG A 156 0.71 2.06 15.97
N ARG A 157 1.37 2.94 16.74
CA ARG A 157 0.71 3.94 17.59
C ARG A 157 1.42 5.27 17.53
N SER A 158 0.65 6.35 17.52
CA SER A 158 1.11 7.70 17.79
C SER A 158 0.37 8.26 19.00
N ALA A 159 1.10 8.93 19.89
CA ALA A 159 0.52 9.63 21.04
C ALA A 159 0.11 11.08 20.71
N THR A 160 0.58 11.62 19.59
CA THR A 160 0.47 13.05 19.25
C THR A 160 -0.18 13.34 17.91
N ASP A 161 -0.30 12.33 17.04
CA ASP A 161 -0.88 12.46 15.70
C ASP A 161 -2.01 11.43 15.52
N PHE A 162 -3.07 11.80 14.82
CA PHE A 162 -4.13 10.87 14.43
C PHE A 162 -3.64 9.80 13.42
N ARG A 163 -2.49 10.03 12.78
CA ARG A 163 -1.80 9.05 11.93
C ARG A 163 -0.79 8.27 12.75
N SER A 164 -0.70 6.98 12.52
CA SER A 164 0.20 6.06 13.23
C SER A 164 1.54 5.80 12.53
N ASN A 165 1.83 6.54 11.44
CA ASN A 165 3.01 6.32 10.62
C ASN A 165 4.31 6.46 11.43
N TYR A 166 5.18 5.45 11.37
CA TYR A 166 6.47 5.44 12.06
C TYR A 166 7.36 6.64 11.68
N CYS A 167 7.37 7.00 10.38
CA CYS A 167 8.13 8.17 9.88
C CYS A 167 7.62 9.52 10.40
N LEU A 168 6.45 9.56 11.02
CA LEU A 168 5.87 10.74 11.68
C LEU A 168 6.02 10.70 13.21
N GLY A 169 6.92 9.87 13.73
CA GLY A 169 7.18 9.74 15.16
C GLY A 169 6.29 8.70 15.86
N GLY A 170 5.57 7.88 15.13
CA GLY A 170 4.84 6.74 15.69
C GLY A 170 5.76 5.64 16.18
N SER A 171 5.26 4.80 17.07
CA SER A 171 5.90 3.57 17.55
C SER A 171 5.33 2.35 16.85
N ALA A 172 6.07 1.25 16.87
CA ALA A 172 5.61 -0.04 16.34
C ALA A 172 6.01 -1.17 17.30
N ALA A 173 5.09 -2.07 17.58
CA ALA A 173 5.34 -3.25 18.41
C ALA A 173 4.78 -4.50 17.70
N VAL A 174 5.47 -5.62 17.82
CA VAL A 174 4.96 -6.92 17.32
C VAL A 174 3.58 -7.16 17.91
N TYR A 175 2.65 -7.61 17.08
CA TYR A 175 1.27 -7.84 17.48
C TYR A 175 0.81 -9.25 17.09
N PRO A 176 0.38 -10.06 18.05
CA PRO A 176 -0.23 -11.34 17.77
C PRO A 176 -1.66 -11.13 17.30
N LEU A 177 -1.89 -11.35 15.99
CA LEU A 177 -3.25 -11.25 15.44
C LEU A 177 -4.20 -12.24 16.13
N THR A 178 -5.38 -11.77 16.49
CA THR A 178 -6.48 -12.62 16.93
C THR A 178 -6.93 -13.55 15.78
N PRO A 179 -7.63 -14.66 16.07
CA PRO A 179 -8.18 -15.52 15.01
C PRO A 179 -9.09 -14.77 14.03
N ALA A 180 -9.88 -13.81 14.49
CA ALA A 180 -10.76 -13.00 13.65
C ALA A 180 -9.98 -12.07 12.72
N GLU A 181 -8.98 -11.34 13.24
CA GLU A 181 -8.10 -10.48 12.44
C GLU A 181 -7.32 -11.29 11.41
N ARG A 182 -6.81 -12.46 11.80
CA ARG A 182 -6.12 -13.37 10.87
C ARG A 182 -7.04 -13.81 9.74
N ALA A 183 -8.26 -14.22 10.04
CA ALA A 183 -9.24 -14.63 9.04
C ALA A 183 -9.58 -13.48 8.09
N GLN A 184 -9.78 -12.27 8.61
CA GLN A 184 -10.04 -11.07 7.81
C GLN A 184 -8.85 -10.75 6.87
N VAL A 185 -7.63 -10.77 7.38
CA VAL A 185 -6.42 -10.52 6.57
C VAL A 185 -6.27 -11.57 5.48
N SER A 186 -6.47 -12.86 5.80
CA SER A 186 -6.38 -13.94 4.80
C SER A 186 -7.45 -13.80 3.72
N ASN A 187 -8.68 -13.42 4.10
CA ASN A 187 -9.74 -13.12 3.14
C ASN A 187 -9.36 -11.96 2.20
N ILE A 188 -8.86 -10.87 2.74
CA ILE A 188 -8.40 -9.71 1.94
C ILE A 188 -7.26 -10.14 0.99
N ALA A 189 -6.27 -10.88 1.49
CA ALA A 189 -5.16 -11.37 0.67
C ALA A 189 -5.63 -12.20 -0.53
N ALA A 190 -6.59 -13.10 -0.29
CA ALA A 190 -7.19 -13.93 -1.34
C ALA A 190 -7.97 -13.09 -2.37
N LEU A 191 -8.71 -12.06 -1.91
CA LEU A 191 -9.49 -11.19 -2.80
C LEU A 191 -8.61 -10.36 -3.74
N VAL A 192 -7.45 -9.90 -3.27
CA VAL A 192 -6.56 -9.02 -4.05
C VAL A 192 -5.44 -9.76 -4.76
N GLN A 193 -5.27 -11.07 -4.48
CA GLN A 193 -4.21 -11.90 -5.05
C GLN A 193 -2.81 -11.29 -4.88
N ALA A 194 -2.53 -10.79 -3.66
CA ALA A 194 -1.26 -10.17 -3.33
C ALA A 194 -0.15 -11.24 -3.22
N ASP A 195 1.00 -10.99 -3.84
CA ASP A 195 2.19 -11.84 -3.68
C ASP A 195 2.97 -11.45 -2.41
N TYR A 196 3.05 -10.14 -2.09
CA TYR A 196 3.71 -9.62 -0.89
C TYR A 196 3.25 -8.18 -0.56
#